data_4cfb6d2b71eab4ae4440a5839ad39051
#
_entry.id   4cfb6d2b71eab4ae4440a5839ad39051
#
_cell.length_a   1.000
_cell.length_b   1.000
_cell.length_c   1.000
_cell.angle_alpha   90.00
_cell.angle_beta   90.00
_cell.angle_gamma   90.00
#
_symmetry.space_group_name_H-M   'P 1'
#
loop_
_entity.id
_entity.type
_entity.pdbx_description
1 polymer ?
#
loop_
_entity_poly.entity_id
_entity_poly.type
_entity_poly.pdbx_seq_one_letter_code
_entity_poly.pdbx_strand_id
1 'polypeptide(L)'
;MVGMKAIVRMKKRTVPMSMSELLYKIKSFGARRKLFSARSCFEKKRLPELISLICAAFMLCALPLLFHNAFFDINRFKVEAVCRIVPALALLMGTAMLLARTGEKRIPHPGRATRLLMLLFLVACVIACARTGFESATLDGSEGRYCGLIFMLCCGAAFFIIGEGKTCARLLVLIVICATAVALLGLVNAMGFDPLGFYARIKTGQETVFLSTIGHFDFFGTYLVMLFPLAGGQFVFSEKRGMRMFGLSCACVMALGAMASRTDSALIGLHLACFALLAISGGSLPTMAHALVLWAMACAALPVMCVLLGFSTFHPQISGLPKLLFDLHAGEALCVLLLALAAACVWLARRGRKAPGRRKTAAVLFSCFGLATLLLLGTMVYFSVVDTGRNLGEAASFLRFDDSWGSLRGFAWIRAMRAFADAGPVQKLFGAGMELTLRVLTPYFDDPSMLRGGVFNDPHCQPLQMLLTCGLLGMAAFVLFYAATLVTLLHHARHDPLLCGAFASVFAYSVVMLINVTQPILIATYFSVCALGLSALRAQRSSGGNTHEP
;
A
#
# COMPACT_ATOMS: atom_id res chain seq x y z
N MET A 1 56.67 42.73 0.11
CA MET A 1 55.78 43.64 -0.63
C MET A 1 55.32 42.97 -1.92
N VAL A 2 54.66 41.88 -1.89
CA VAL A 2 53.87 41.33 -3.02
C VAL A 2 52.87 40.34 -2.34
N GLY A 3 51.63 40.72 -2.24
CA GLY A 3 50.67 39.77 -1.62
C GLY A 3 49.35 40.39 -1.11
N MET A 4 48.94 41.53 -1.63
CA MET A 4 47.70 42.16 -1.14
C MET A 4 46.89 42.84 -2.28
N LYS A 5 46.67 42.11 -3.38
CA LYS A 5 45.87 42.59 -4.53
C LYS A 5 44.98 41.51 -5.18
N ALA A 6 44.47 40.54 -4.41
CA ALA A 6 43.59 39.47 -4.96
C ALA A 6 42.26 39.24 -4.23
N ILE A 7 41.83 40.13 -3.31
CA ILE A 7 40.55 39.94 -2.57
C ILE A 7 39.59 41.12 -2.77
N VAL A 8 39.59 41.73 -3.95
CA VAL A 8 38.60 42.78 -4.27
C VAL A 8 38.05 42.55 -5.68
N ARG A 9 37.34 41.44 -5.89
CA ARG A 9 36.45 41.30 -7.06
C ARG A 9 35.49 40.10 -6.88
N MET A 10 34.48 40.23 -6.02
CA MET A 10 33.20 39.51 -6.12
C MET A 10 32.18 40.07 -5.13
N LYS A 11 31.93 41.36 -5.15
CA LYS A 11 30.65 41.90 -4.67
C LYS A 11 29.76 42.09 -5.89
N LYS A 12 29.08 41.02 -6.33
CA LYS A 12 27.91 41.18 -7.21
C LYS A 12 26.82 41.87 -6.40
N ARG A 13 26.60 43.16 -6.76
CA ARG A 13 25.49 43.98 -6.31
C ARG A 13 24.19 43.19 -6.59
N THR A 14 23.50 42.75 -5.58
CA THR A 14 22.08 42.43 -5.63
C THR A 14 21.32 43.74 -5.74
N VAL A 15 21.04 44.16 -6.98
CA VAL A 15 20.09 45.24 -7.24
C VAL A 15 18.71 44.72 -6.81
N PRO A 16 17.99 45.41 -5.93
CA PRO A 16 16.63 44.99 -5.58
C PRO A 16 15.78 45.04 -6.85
N MET A 17 15.21 43.89 -7.21
CA MET A 17 14.34 43.72 -8.36
C MET A 17 13.14 44.65 -8.21
N SER A 18 12.88 45.50 -9.21
CA SER A 18 11.76 46.43 -9.17
C SER A 18 10.41 45.69 -9.12
N MET A 19 9.41 46.31 -8.49
CA MET A 19 8.04 45.72 -8.42
C MET A 19 7.48 45.45 -9.83
N SER A 20 7.89 46.21 -10.84
CA SER A 20 7.54 46.00 -12.25
C SER A 20 8.20 44.77 -12.85
N GLU A 21 9.45 44.44 -12.49
CA GLU A 21 10.13 43.19 -12.90
C GLU A 21 9.57 41.96 -12.19
N LEU A 22 9.18 42.11 -10.90
CA LEU A 22 8.48 41.07 -10.17
C LEU A 22 7.11 40.78 -10.78
N LEU A 23 6.33 41.82 -11.11
CA LEU A 23 5.04 41.72 -11.79
C LEU A 23 5.17 41.17 -13.22
N TYR A 24 6.25 41.51 -13.94
CA TYR A 24 6.54 40.95 -15.26
C TYR A 24 6.93 39.48 -15.16
N LYS A 25 7.75 39.07 -14.19
CA LYS A 25 8.06 37.65 -13.91
C LYS A 25 6.83 36.88 -13.43
N ILE A 26 5.97 37.46 -12.61
CA ILE A 26 4.69 36.85 -12.19
C ILE A 26 3.74 36.76 -13.40
N LYS A 27 3.65 37.76 -14.27
CA LYS A 27 2.87 37.70 -15.52
C LYS A 27 3.49 36.71 -16.53
N SER A 28 4.81 36.63 -16.66
CA SER A 28 5.49 35.66 -17.53
C SER A 28 5.42 34.21 -16.96
N PHE A 29 5.38 34.05 -15.63
CA PHE A 29 5.04 32.79 -14.97
C PHE A 29 3.56 32.44 -15.18
N GLY A 30 2.67 33.43 -15.21
CA GLY A 30 1.25 33.28 -15.56
C GLY A 30 1.03 32.98 -17.05
N ALA A 31 1.84 33.52 -17.95
CA ALA A 31 1.78 33.23 -19.39
C ALA A 31 2.34 31.83 -19.75
N ARG A 32 3.23 31.23 -18.93
CA ARG A 32 3.57 29.80 -19.01
C ARG A 32 2.48 28.89 -18.45
N ARG A 33 1.38 29.42 -17.94
CA ARG A 33 0.12 28.74 -17.66
C ARG A 33 -0.69 28.41 -18.92
N LYS A 34 -0.08 27.92 -19.97
CA LYS A 34 -0.76 27.05 -20.95
C LYS A 34 -1.12 25.68 -20.35
N LEU A 35 -1.31 25.58 -19.05
CA LEU A 35 -1.60 24.27 -18.42
C LEU A 35 -3.09 24.01 -18.24
N PHE A 36 -3.92 24.98 -18.23
CA PHE A 36 -5.37 24.83 -18.16
C PHE A 36 -6.06 26.12 -18.68
N SER A 37 -6.03 26.35 -19.99
CA SER A 37 -7.07 27.22 -20.52
C SER A 37 -8.39 26.45 -20.39
N ALA A 38 -9.43 27.06 -19.89
CA ALA A 38 -10.75 26.44 -19.79
C ALA A 38 -11.19 25.81 -21.14
N ARG A 39 -10.79 26.37 -22.29
CA ARG A 39 -11.00 25.79 -23.62
C ARG A 39 -10.31 24.42 -23.83
N SER A 40 -9.12 24.16 -23.25
CA SER A 40 -8.43 22.87 -23.42
C SER A 40 -8.98 21.76 -22.50
N CYS A 41 -9.64 22.11 -21.40
CA CYS A 41 -10.36 21.16 -20.55
C CYS A 41 -11.64 20.64 -21.19
N PHE A 42 -12.29 21.44 -22.06
CA PHE A 42 -13.50 21.09 -22.79
C PHE A 42 -13.24 20.30 -24.08
N GLU A 43 -12.00 20.01 -24.45
CA GLU A 43 -11.77 19.03 -25.52
C GLU A 43 -12.29 17.66 -25.05
N LYS A 44 -13.34 17.16 -25.71
CA LYS A 44 -14.06 15.90 -25.42
C LYS A 44 -13.14 14.69 -25.15
N LYS A 45 -11.90 14.73 -25.62
CA LYS A 45 -10.87 13.69 -25.45
C LYS A 45 -10.15 13.72 -24.11
N ARG A 46 -10.10 14.88 -23.42
CA ARG A 46 -9.37 15.04 -22.14
C ARG A 46 -10.24 14.85 -20.90
N LEU A 47 -11.55 14.88 -21.05
CA LEU A 47 -12.47 14.79 -19.92
C LEU A 47 -12.36 13.46 -19.15
N PRO A 48 -12.32 12.27 -19.80
CA PRO A 48 -12.11 11.01 -19.08
C PRO A 48 -10.77 10.96 -18.32
N GLU A 49 -9.69 11.50 -18.91
CA GLU A 49 -8.37 11.56 -18.27
C GLU A 49 -8.39 12.46 -17.01
N LEU A 50 -9.10 13.59 -17.08
CA LEU A 50 -9.27 14.50 -15.94
C LEU A 50 -10.09 13.88 -14.80
N ILE A 51 -11.20 13.21 -15.12
CA ILE A 51 -12.04 12.51 -14.13
C ILE A 51 -11.24 11.41 -13.44
N SER A 52 -10.47 10.64 -14.21
CA SER A 52 -9.57 9.62 -13.67
C SER A 52 -8.51 10.20 -12.73
N LEU A 53 -7.90 11.34 -13.11
CA LEU A 53 -6.91 12.04 -12.29
C LEU A 53 -7.53 12.54 -10.97
N ILE A 54 -8.73 13.12 -11.04
CA ILE A 54 -9.47 13.60 -9.85
C ILE A 54 -9.80 12.42 -8.93
N CYS A 55 -10.29 11.30 -9.49
CA CYS A 55 -10.59 10.11 -8.72
C CYS A 55 -9.34 9.55 -8.03
N ALA A 56 -8.21 9.44 -8.73
CA ALA A 56 -6.95 8.97 -8.16
C ALA A 56 -6.41 9.92 -7.08
N ALA A 57 -6.49 11.24 -7.29
CA ALA A 57 -6.10 12.24 -6.30
C ALA A 57 -7.03 12.20 -5.07
N PHE A 58 -8.33 12.01 -5.25
CA PHE A 58 -9.25 11.83 -4.13
C PHE A 58 -8.91 10.58 -3.33
N MET A 59 -8.81 9.41 -3.98
CA MET A 59 -8.61 8.12 -3.30
C MET A 59 -7.24 7.99 -2.62
N LEU A 60 -6.17 8.54 -3.22
CA LEU A 60 -4.79 8.33 -2.76
C LEU A 60 -4.18 9.55 -2.04
N CYS A 61 -4.75 10.75 -2.19
CA CYS A 61 -4.24 11.95 -1.55
C CYS A 61 -5.22 12.53 -0.53
N ALA A 62 -6.47 12.80 -0.93
CA ALA A 62 -7.44 13.44 -0.04
C ALA A 62 -7.98 12.46 1.01
N LEU A 63 -8.48 11.29 0.60
CA LEU A 63 -9.13 10.31 1.47
C LEU A 63 -8.29 9.92 2.70
N PRO A 64 -6.97 9.64 2.59
CA PRO A 64 -6.16 9.32 3.76
C PRO A 64 -6.05 10.46 4.76
N LEU A 65 -6.13 11.71 4.31
CA LEU A 65 -6.04 12.91 5.13
C LEU A 65 -7.38 13.33 5.75
N LEU A 66 -8.50 12.80 5.25
CA LEU A 66 -9.83 13.13 5.78
C LEU A 66 -10.03 12.55 7.18
N PHE A 67 -10.55 13.38 8.08
CA PHE A 67 -11.00 12.98 9.40
C PHE A 67 -12.15 13.88 9.85
N HIS A 68 -12.94 13.39 10.79
CA HIS A 68 -14.01 14.09 11.46
C HIS A 68 -14.10 13.51 12.88
N ASN A 69 -14.42 14.31 13.87
CA ASN A 69 -14.57 13.87 15.26
C ASN A 69 -13.39 13.01 15.79
N ALA A 70 -12.16 13.37 15.46
CA ALA A 70 -10.93 12.66 15.83
C ALA A 70 -10.93 11.20 15.32
N PHE A 71 -10.73 10.22 16.21
CA PHE A 71 -10.67 8.80 15.85
C PHE A 71 -12.03 8.08 15.88
N PHE A 72 -13.07 8.67 16.47
CA PHE A 72 -14.31 7.95 16.80
C PHE A 72 -15.12 7.50 15.59
N ASP A 73 -15.16 8.30 14.52
CA ASP A 73 -15.91 8.00 13.30
C ASP A 73 -15.05 8.01 12.05
N ILE A 74 -13.73 7.89 12.21
CA ILE A 74 -12.75 8.08 11.13
C ILE A 74 -13.01 7.12 9.94
N ASN A 75 -13.38 5.87 10.20
CA ASN A 75 -13.70 4.91 9.15
C ASN A 75 -15.03 5.26 8.47
N ARG A 76 -16.06 5.57 9.26
CA ARG A 76 -17.39 5.92 8.76
C ARG A 76 -17.31 7.14 7.86
N PHE A 77 -16.63 8.20 8.31
CA PHE A 77 -16.49 9.44 7.54
C PHE A 77 -15.79 9.22 6.19
N LYS A 78 -14.73 8.40 6.16
CA LYS A 78 -14.05 8.03 4.92
C LYS A 78 -14.92 7.21 3.99
N VAL A 79 -15.67 6.23 4.52
CA VAL A 79 -16.61 5.42 3.74
C VAL A 79 -17.70 6.31 3.14
N GLU A 80 -18.31 7.19 3.93
CA GLU A 80 -19.31 8.12 3.44
C GLU A 80 -18.78 9.04 2.35
N ALA A 81 -17.53 9.55 2.49
CA ALA A 81 -16.89 10.35 1.46
C ALA A 81 -16.72 9.58 0.14
N VAL A 82 -16.26 8.32 0.21
CA VAL A 82 -16.13 7.44 -0.96
C VAL A 82 -17.49 7.18 -1.60
N CYS A 83 -18.51 6.82 -0.80
CA CYS A 83 -19.84 6.47 -1.27
C CYS A 83 -20.61 7.69 -1.86
N ARG A 84 -20.24 8.91 -1.52
CA ARG A 84 -20.82 10.14 -2.11
C ARG A 84 -20.06 10.59 -3.36
N ILE A 85 -18.74 10.60 -3.33
CA ILE A 85 -17.90 11.20 -4.39
C ILE A 85 -17.72 10.24 -5.58
N VAL A 86 -17.43 8.94 -5.32
CA VAL A 86 -17.12 8.00 -6.40
C VAL A 86 -18.29 7.73 -7.34
N PRO A 87 -19.56 7.57 -6.88
CA PRO A 87 -20.69 7.44 -7.78
C PRO A 87 -20.90 8.66 -8.68
N ALA A 88 -20.71 9.87 -8.15
CA ALA A 88 -20.77 11.09 -8.95
C ALA A 88 -19.69 11.11 -10.06
N LEU A 89 -18.46 10.73 -9.72
CA LEU A 89 -17.36 10.58 -10.69
C LEU A 89 -17.64 9.46 -11.70
N ALA A 90 -18.29 8.37 -11.31
CA ALA A 90 -18.68 7.28 -12.21
C ALA A 90 -19.73 7.73 -13.24
N LEU A 91 -20.74 8.49 -12.81
CA LEU A 91 -21.73 9.09 -13.71
C LEU A 91 -21.07 10.06 -14.70
N LEU A 92 -20.19 10.94 -14.22
CA LEU A 92 -19.44 11.86 -15.07
C LEU A 92 -18.54 11.11 -16.06
N MET A 93 -17.88 10.03 -15.64
CA MET A 93 -17.06 9.18 -16.52
C MET A 93 -17.92 8.50 -17.59
N GLY A 94 -19.07 7.94 -17.21
CA GLY A 94 -20.03 7.33 -18.15
C GLY A 94 -20.49 8.31 -19.22
N THR A 95 -20.89 9.52 -18.80
CA THR A 95 -21.29 10.61 -19.69
C THR A 95 -20.14 11.04 -20.62
N ALA A 96 -18.94 11.23 -20.06
CA ALA A 96 -17.76 11.59 -20.84
C ALA A 96 -17.43 10.53 -21.89
N MET A 97 -17.55 9.24 -21.56
CA MET A 97 -17.33 8.14 -22.50
C MET A 97 -18.41 8.04 -23.59
N LEU A 98 -19.65 8.34 -23.28
CA LEU A 98 -20.73 8.41 -24.26
C LEU A 98 -20.50 9.54 -25.27
N LEU A 99 -20.08 10.70 -24.78
CA LEU A 99 -19.76 11.87 -25.62
C LEU A 99 -18.50 11.66 -26.48
N ALA A 100 -17.55 10.84 -26.01
CA ALA A 100 -16.30 10.52 -26.72
C ALA A 100 -16.45 9.41 -27.78
N ARG A 101 -17.60 8.74 -27.88
CA ARG A 101 -17.83 7.54 -28.74
C ARG A 101 -17.76 7.78 -30.24
N THR A 102 -17.57 8.99 -30.73
CA THR A 102 -17.51 9.30 -32.15
C THR A 102 -16.07 9.14 -32.70
N GLY A 103 -15.75 7.96 -33.24
CA GLY A 103 -14.78 7.86 -34.33
C GLY A 103 -13.37 7.35 -34.04
N GLU A 104 -12.96 6.95 -32.83
CA GLU A 104 -11.59 6.45 -32.59
C GLU A 104 -11.52 4.95 -32.26
N LYS A 105 -10.51 4.27 -32.87
CA LYS A 105 -10.13 2.90 -32.46
C LYS A 105 -9.69 2.91 -30.99
N ARG A 106 -10.43 2.20 -30.12
CA ARG A 106 -10.08 2.08 -28.70
C ARG A 106 -8.78 1.29 -28.58
N ILE A 107 -7.78 1.90 -27.96
CA ILE A 107 -6.56 1.18 -27.58
C ILE A 107 -6.98 0.09 -26.57
N PRO A 108 -6.61 -1.19 -26.81
CA PRO A 108 -6.93 -2.25 -25.88
C PRO A 108 -6.36 -1.97 -24.50
N HIS A 109 -7.20 -2.09 -23.45
CA HIS A 109 -6.75 -1.88 -22.09
C HIS A 109 -5.70 -2.93 -21.68
N PRO A 110 -4.55 -2.50 -21.12
CA PRO A 110 -3.65 -3.43 -20.47
C PRO A 110 -4.38 -4.05 -19.26
N GLY A 111 -4.11 -5.34 -18.97
CA GLY A 111 -4.73 -6.00 -17.82
C GLY A 111 -6.21 -6.33 -18.00
N ARG A 112 -6.64 -6.78 -19.19
CA ARG A 112 -8.02 -7.24 -19.41
C ARG A 112 -8.45 -8.31 -18.41
N ALA A 113 -7.57 -9.28 -18.11
CA ALA A 113 -7.83 -10.33 -17.13
C ALA A 113 -8.06 -9.74 -15.73
N THR A 114 -7.21 -8.80 -15.31
CA THR A 114 -7.37 -8.08 -14.03
C THR A 114 -8.72 -7.38 -13.92
N ARG A 115 -9.14 -6.68 -14.98
CA ARG A 115 -10.44 -5.99 -15.02
C ARG A 115 -11.63 -6.95 -14.97
N LEU A 116 -11.54 -8.06 -15.69
CA LEU A 116 -12.57 -9.10 -15.66
C LEU A 116 -12.67 -9.74 -14.29
N LEU A 117 -11.55 -10.08 -13.67
CA LEU A 117 -11.52 -10.69 -12.34
C LEU A 117 -12.02 -9.74 -11.24
N MET A 118 -11.74 -8.44 -11.34
CA MET A 118 -12.37 -7.43 -10.48
C MET A 118 -13.89 -7.43 -10.66
N LEU A 119 -14.38 -7.45 -11.89
CA LEU A 119 -15.82 -7.50 -12.15
C LEU A 119 -16.46 -8.77 -11.58
N LEU A 120 -15.84 -9.94 -11.80
CA LEU A 120 -16.31 -11.21 -11.26
C LEU A 120 -16.32 -11.20 -9.72
N PHE A 121 -15.32 -10.61 -9.09
CA PHE A 121 -15.30 -10.42 -7.64
C PHE A 121 -16.46 -9.55 -7.16
N LEU A 122 -16.73 -8.41 -7.81
CA LEU A 122 -17.86 -7.55 -7.45
C LEU A 122 -19.20 -8.24 -7.65
N VAL A 123 -19.35 -9.03 -8.72
CA VAL A 123 -20.55 -9.85 -8.96
C VAL A 123 -20.72 -10.88 -7.84
N ALA A 124 -19.65 -11.55 -7.42
CA ALA A 124 -19.70 -12.49 -6.31
C ALA A 124 -20.13 -11.82 -4.99
N CYS A 125 -19.67 -10.60 -4.72
CA CYS A 125 -20.13 -9.80 -3.57
C CYS A 125 -21.62 -9.50 -3.65
N VAL A 126 -22.14 -9.11 -4.82
CA VAL A 126 -23.57 -8.87 -5.04
C VAL A 126 -24.39 -10.16 -4.80
N ILE A 127 -23.96 -11.29 -5.35
CA ILE A 127 -24.64 -12.59 -5.16
C ILE A 127 -24.66 -12.98 -3.68
N ALA A 128 -23.54 -12.81 -2.96
CA ALA A 128 -23.47 -13.09 -1.54
C ALA A 128 -24.47 -12.26 -0.72
N CYS A 129 -24.61 -10.97 -1.04
CA CYS A 129 -25.59 -10.10 -0.36
C CYS A 129 -27.04 -10.36 -0.79
N ALA A 130 -27.27 -10.71 -2.06
CA ALA A 130 -28.63 -11.07 -2.54
C ALA A 130 -29.20 -12.28 -1.79
N ARG A 131 -28.36 -13.24 -1.39
CA ARG A 131 -28.76 -14.42 -0.61
C ARG A 131 -29.25 -14.08 0.81
N THR A 132 -28.85 -12.95 1.36
CA THR A 132 -29.32 -12.46 2.67
C THR A 132 -30.46 -11.44 2.53
N GLY A 133 -31.03 -11.26 1.33
CA GLY A 133 -32.07 -10.28 1.06
C GLY A 133 -31.58 -8.83 1.13
N PHE A 134 -30.26 -8.60 0.95
CA PHE A 134 -29.66 -7.27 1.04
C PHE A 134 -29.90 -6.58 2.39
N GLU A 135 -29.79 -7.33 3.49
CA GLU A 135 -29.90 -6.73 4.82
C GLU A 135 -28.89 -5.59 5.04
N SER A 136 -29.23 -4.59 5.86
CA SER A 136 -28.41 -3.38 6.06
C SER A 136 -26.98 -3.69 6.49
N ALA A 137 -26.78 -4.71 7.33
CA ALA A 137 -25.46 -5.16 7.75
C ALA A 137 -24.56 -5.59 6.58
N THR A 138 -25.13 -6.15 5.49
CA THR A 138 -24.38 -6.54 4.30
C THR A 138 -24.20 -5.38 3.31
N LEU A 139 -25.12 -4.43 3.30
CA LEU A 139 -25.05 -3.26 2.42
C LEU A 139 -24.07 -2.20 2.94
N ASP A 140 -24.24 -1.81 4.20
CA ASP A 140 -23.46 -0.74 4.83
C ASP A 140 -22.19 -1.26 5.51
N GLY A 141 -22.19 -2.53 5.90
CA GLY A 141 -21.13 -3.17 6.69
C GLY A 141 -21.38 -3.09 8.20
N SER A 142 -20.60 -3.85 8.96
CA SER A 142 -20.64 -3.87 10.41
C SER A 142 -20.11 -2.56 11.01
N GLU A 143 -20.65 -2.17 12.17
CA GLU A 143 -20.21 -0.97 12.87
C GLU A 143 -18.71 -1.03 13.19
N GLY A 144 -18.01 0.10 12.98
CA GLY A 144 -16.57 0.25 13.12
C GLY A 144 -15.75 -0.18 11.89
N ARG A 145 -16.31 -1.03 11.00
CA ARG A 145 -15.63 -1.49 9.76
C ARG A 145 -16.21 -0.85 8.50
N TYR A 146 -17.53 -0.86 8.35
CA TYR A 146 -18.24 -0.23 7.22
C TYR A 146 -17.76 -0.71 5.82
N CYS A 147 -17.27 -1.96 5.72
CA CYS A 147 -16.79 -2.56 4.45
C CYS A 147 -17.89 -3.31 3.69
N GLY A 148 -19.14 -2.85 3.76
CA GLY A 148 -20.29 -3.46 3.10
C GLY A 148 -20.26 -3.37 1.57
N LEU A 149 -21.29 -3.91 0.94
CA LEU A 149 -21.40 -4.01 -0.52
C LEU A 149 -21.31 -2.65 -1.22
N ILE A 150 -22.00 -1.63 -0.68
CA ILE A 150 -22.04 -0.29 -1.29
C ILE A 150 -20.62 0.28 -1.37
N PHE A 151 -19.86 0.22 -0.27
CA PHE A 151 -18.48 0.68 -0.25
C PHE A 151 -17.59 -0.13 -1.21
N MET A 152 -17.75 -1.46 -1.25
CA MET A 152 -16.97 -2.33 -2.13
C MET A 152 -17.23 -2.02 -3.60
N LEU A 153 -18.49 -1.79 -3.99
CA LEU A 153 -18.85 -1.37 -5.35
C LEU A 153 -18.27 0.01 -5.71
N CYS A 154 -18.27 0.96 -4.77
CA CYS A 154 -17.62 2.25 -4.96
C CYS A 154 -16.11 2.12 -5.17
N CYS A 155 -15.42 1.30 -4.36
CA CYS A 155 -14.00 1.03 -4.54
C CYS A 155 -13.69 0.34 -5.90
N GLY A 156 -14.55 -0.60 -6.31
CA GLY A 156 -14.48 -1.21 -7.64
C GLY A 156 -14.71 -0.20 -8.77
N ALA A 157 -15.68 0.70 -8.64
CA ALA A 157 -15.91 1.79 -9.59
C ALA A 157 -14.70 2.73 -9.67
N ALA A 158 -14.10 3.11 -8.52
CA ALA A 158 -12.87 3.90 -8.49
C ALA A 158 -11.72 3.20 -9.23
N PHE A 159 -11.55 1.86 -9.03
CA PHE A 159 -10.58 1.07 -9.78
C PHE A 159 -10.79 1.20 -11.30
N PHE A 160 -12.02 1.08 -11.80
CA PHE A 160 -12.31 1.23 -13.22
C PHE A 160 -12.08 2.66 -13.71
N ILE A 161 -12.52 3.69 -12.95
CA ILE A 161 -12.34 5.10 -13.29
C ILE A 161 -10.85 5.45 -13.40
N ILE A 162 -10.05 5.10 -12.39
CA ILE A 162 -8.60 5.38 -12.36
C ILE A 162 -7.89 4.65 -13.51
N GLY A 163 -8.26 3.40 -13.79
CA GLY A 163 -7.70 2.60 -14.88
C GLY A 163 -7.98 3.14 -16.29
N GLU A 164 -8.99 4.01 -16.47
CA GLU A 164 -9.27 4.66 -17.76
C GLU A 164 -8.33 5.83 -18.07
N GLY A 165 -7.65 6.37 -17.07
CA GLY A 165 -6.78 7.53 -17.23
C GLY A 165 -5.37 7.19 -17.73
N LYS A 166 -4.58 8.26 -17.82
CA LYS A 166 -3.13 8.21 -18.03
C LYS A 166 -2.46 8.89 -16.84
N THR A 167 -1.82 8.09 -16.01
CA THR A 167 -1.13 8.63 -14.84
C THR A 167 0.05 9.51 -15.23
N CYS A 168 0.23 10.62 -14.54
CA CYS A 168 1.36 11.52 -14.74
C CYS A 168 2.31 11.53 -13.53
N ALA A 169 3.57 11.85 -13.78
CA ALA A 169 4.61 11.93 -12.73
C ALA A 169 4.24 12.91 -11.60
N ARG A 170 3.46 13.97 -11.89
CA ARG A 170 3.02 14.95 -10.89
C ARG A 170 2.04 14.33 -9.88
N LEU A 171 1.14 13.47 -10.33
CA LEU A 171 0.23 12.75 -9.43
C LEU A 171 1.02 11.83 -8.51
N LEU A 172 2.02 11.11 -9.01
CA LEU A 172 2.87 10.26 -8.16
C LEU A 172 3.59 11.09 -7.08
N VAL A 173 4.14 12.26 -7.43
CA VAL A 173 4.77 13.17 -6.46
C VAL A 173 3.75 13.61 -5.40
N LEU A 174 2.54 13.98 -5.81
CA LEU A 174 1.48 14.38 -4.88
C LEU A 174 1.09 13.24 -3.93
N ILE A 175 0.91 12.02 -4.44
CA ILE A 175 0.60 10.83 -3.63
C ILE A 175 1.71 10.60 -2.58
N VAL A 176 2.98 10.66 -3.00
CA VAL A 176 4.13 10.46 -2.11
C VAL A 176 4.18 11.56 -1.03
N ILE A 177 3.93 12.82 -1.38
CA ILE A 177 3.87 13.93 -0.41
C ILE A 177 2.75 13.69 0.61
N CYS A 178 1.53 13.36 0.17
CA CYS A 178 0.39 13.12 1.06
C CYS A 178 0.65 11.93 2.00
N ALA A 179 1.21 10.82 1.48
CA ALA A 179 1.56 9.67 2.30
C ALA A 179 2.67 10.00 3.31
N THR A 180 3.64 10.84 2.93
CA THR A 180 4.69 11.31 3.84
C THR A 180 4.10 12.21 4.93
N ALA A 181 3.12 13.06 4.62
CA ALA A 181 2.43 13.88 5.62
C ALA A 181 1.66 13.01 6.64
N VAL A 182 0.97 11.96 6.15
CA VAL A 182 0.33 10.95 7.02
C VAL A 182 1.36 10.27 7.92
N ALA A 183 2.53 9.88 7.37
CA ALA A 183 3.61 9.25 8.13
C ALA A 183 4.20 10.20 9.19
N LEU A 184 4.46 11.46 8.84
CA LEU A 184 4.96 12.49 9.77
C LEU A 184 4.00 12.72 10.94
N LEU A 185 2.71 12.87 10.66
CA LEU A 185 1.72 13.02 11.72
C LEU A 185 1.69 11.80 12.64
N GLY A 186 1.78 10.58 12.09
CA GLY A 186 1.84 9.35 12.88
C GLY A 186 3.12 9.26 13.73
N LEU A 187 4.26 9.72 13.23
CA LEU A 187 5.51 9.82 14.00
C LEU A 187 5.36 10.81 15.16
N VAL A 188 4.79 11.99 14.90
CA VAL A 188 4.52 13.00 15.93
C VAL A 188 3.60 12.43 17.01
N ASN A 189 2.54 11.72 16.62
CA ASN A 189 1.63 11.04 17.56
C ASN A 189 2.36 9.92 18.35
N ALA A 190 3.18 9.10 17.71
CA ALA A 190 3.94 8.05 18.38
C ALA A 190 4.91 8.59 19.44
N MET A 191 5.40 9.82 19.26
CA MET A 191 6.22 10.53 20.25
C MET A 191 5.41 11.15 21.41
N GLY A 192 4.09 11.07 21.37
CA GLY A 192 3.20 11.60 22.39
C GLY A 192 2.71 13.02 22.15
N PHE A 193 2.95 13.60 20.97
CA PHE A 193 2.42 14.91 20.60
C PHE A 193 1.11 14.79 19.85
N ASP A 194 0.14 15.62 20.20
CA ASP A 194 -1.20 15.64 19.59
C ASP A 194 -1.53 17.02 18.99
N PRO A 195 -0.95 17.39 17.87
CA PRO A 195 -1.15 18.72 17.27
C PRO A 195 -2.58 18.96 16.76
N LEU A 196 -3.39 17.92 16.59
CA LEU A 196 -4.76 18.00 16.07
C LEU A 196 -5.83 17.74 17.15
N GLY A 197 -5.43 17.49 18.41
CA GLY A 197 -6.35 17.24 19.52
C GLY A 197 -7.11 15.90 19.40
N PHE A 198 -6.50 14.89 18.78
CA PHE A 198 -7.14 13.59 18.55
C PHE A 198 -7.31 12.77 19.84
N TYR A 199 -6.41 12.95 20.81
CA TYR A 199 -6.39 12.15 22.04
C TYR A 199 -7.30 12.70 23.15
N ALA A 200 -7.86 13.91 23.01
CA ALA A 200 -8.66 14.55 24.05
C ALA A 200 -9.88 13.72 24.52
N ARG A 201 -10.35 12.77 23.73
CA ARG A 201 -11.51 11.92 24.01
C ARG A 201 -11.19 10.44 24.10
N ILE A 202 -9.92 10.05 23.98
CA ILE A 202 -9.49 8.66 24.09
C ILE A 202 -9.41 8.28 25.57
N LYS A 203 -9.79 7.04 25.89
CA LYS A 203 -9.64 6.50 27.25
C LYS A 203 -8.16 6.42 27.58
N THR A 204 -7.80 6.81 28.79
CA THR A 204 -6.44 6.70 29.31
C THR A 204 -5.88 5.28 29.10
N GLY A 205 -4.69 5.18 28.53
CA GLY A 205 -4.03 3.93 28.20
C GLY A 205 -4.31 3.41 26.77
N GLN A 206 -5.17 4.08 25.98
CA GLN A 206 -5.42 3.76 24.58
C GLN A 206 -4.73 4.71 23.59
N GLU A 207 -3.98 5.70 24.08
CA GLU A 207 -3.32 6.71 23.25
C GLU A 207 -2.33 6.07 22.26
N THR A 208 -1.68 4.98 22.68
CA THR A 208 -0.72 4.26 21.83
C THR A 208 -1.36 3.42 20.73
N VAL A 209 -2.69 3.27 20.72
CA VAL A 209 -3.43 2.44 19.77
C VAL A 209 -3.72 3.18 18.47
N PHE A 210 -3.79 4.52 18.50
CA PHE A 210 -4.23 5.32 17.37
C PHE A 210 -3.13 6.27 16.89
N LEU A 211 -2.90 6.29 15.57
CA LEU A 211 -1.86 7.08 14.92
C LEU A 211 -2.41 7.80 13.68
N SER A 212 -2.02 9.06 13.52
CA SER A 212 -2.28 9.85 12.31
C SER A 212 -3.79 9.97 12.00
N THR A 213 -4.11 10.36 10.78
CA THR A 213 -5.48 10.39 10.23
C THR A 213 -5.96 8.99 9.77
N ILE A 214 -5.18 7.96 9.94
CA ILE A 214 -5.55 6.58 9.58
C ILE A 214 -6.29 5.89 10.73
N GLY A 215 -5.93 6.21 11.98
CA GLY A 215 -6.51 5.62 13.17
C GLY A 215 -5.65 4.49 13.73
N HIS A 216 -6.19 3.28 13.86
CA HIS A 216 -5.50 2.17 14.52
C HIS A 216 -4.10 1.90 13.93
N PHE A 217 -3.12 1.63 14.80
CA PHE A 217 -1.71 1.49 14.45
C PHE A 217 -1.45 0.41 13.38
N ASP A 218 -2.18 -0.72 13.40
CA ASP A 218 -2.07 -1.77 12.38
C ASP A 218 -2.42 -1.27 10.98
N PHE A 219 -3.48 -0.47 10.87
CA PHE A 219 -3.92 0.08 9.58
C PHE A 219 -2.98 1.17 9.09
N PHE A 220 -2.46 1.97 10.02
CA PHE A 220 -1.46 2.98 9.73
C PHE A 220 -0.17 2.36 9.16
N GLY A 221 0.38 1.34 9.84
CA GLY A 221 1.55 0.62 9.35
C GLY A 221 1.32 -0.02 7.99
N THR A 222 0.20 -0.72 7.82
CA THR A 222 -0.17 -1.37 6.55
C THR A 222 -0.41 -0.37 5.41
N TYR A 223 -1.04 0.79 5.70
CA TYR A 223 -1.18 1.87 4.73
C TYR A 223 0.18 2.35 4.23
N LEU A 224 1.14 2.56 5.13
CA LEU A 224 2.50 2.98 4.75
C LEU A 224 3.25 1.91 3.95
N VAL A 225 3.07 0.63 4.26
CA VAL A 225 3.61 -0.49 3.45
C VAL A 225 3.15 -0.40 1.99
N MET A 226 1.92 0.02 1.73
CA MET A 226 1.42 0.18 0.36
C MET A 226 1.98 1.41 -0.35
N LEU A 227 2.28 2.49 0.36
CA LEU A 227 2.72 3.76 -0.24
C LEU A 227 4.24 3.93 -0.26
N PHE A 228 4.96 3.34 0.67
CA PHE A 228 6.42 3.32 0.73
C PHE A 228 7.08 2.87 -0.58
N PRO A 229 6.62 1.80 -1.27
CA PRO A 229 7.24 1.37 -2.51
C PRO A 229 7.11 2.37 -3.66
N LEU A 230 6.10 3.25 -3.64
CA LEU A 230 5.98 4.33 -4.63
C LEU A 230 7.10 5.36 -4.48
N ALA A 231 7.46 5.71 -3.23
CA ALA A 231 8.62 6.55 -2.94
C ALA A 231 9.94 5.81 -3.21
N GLY A 232 10.02 4.54 -2.77
CA GLY A 232 11.17 3.66 -3.03
C GLY A 232 11.44 3.47 -4.53
N GLY A 233 10.40 3.30 -5.34
CA GLY A 233 10.48 3.22 -6.80
C GLY A 233 11.09 4.50 -7.42
N GLN A 234 10.73 5.68 -6.89
CA GLN A 234 11.38 6.94 -7.30
C GLN A 234 12.87 6.95 -6.97
N PHE A 235 13.25 6.49 -5.80
CA PHE A 235 14.67 6.41 -5.43
C PHE A 235 15.44 5.41 -6.30
N VAL A 236 14.91 4.22 -6.50
CA VAL A 236 15.63 3.12 -7.17
C VAL A 236 15.72 3.33 -8.68
N PHE A 237 14.64 3.79 -9.33
CA PHE A 237 14.52 3.76 -10.80
C PHE A 237 14.50 5.14 -11.47
N SER A 238 14.42 6.25 -10.72
CA SER A 238 14.44 7.58 -11.35
C SER A 238 15.82 7.95 -11.87
N GLU A 239 15.90 8.50 -13.08
CA GLU A 239 17.16 9.01 -13.66
C GLU A 239 17.59 10.34 -13.03
N LYS A 240 16.62 11.17 -12.63
CA LYS A 240 16.86 12.51 -12.08
C LYS A 240 17.29 12.43 -10.61
N ARG A 241 18.51 12.90 -10.30
CA ARG A 241 19.06 12.91 -8.94
C ARG A 241 18.11 13.56 -7.92
N GLY A 242 17.49 14.70 -8.26
CA GLY A 242 16.54 15.36 -7.37
C GLY A 242 15.32 14.48 -7.01
N MET A 243 14.78 13.74 -7.98
CA MET A 243 13.68 12.81 -7.75
C MET A 243 14.10 11.59 -6.94
N ARG A 244 15.34 11.10 -7.12
CA ARG A 244 15.89 10.03 -6.28
C ARG A 244 15.98 10.48 -4.82
N MET A 245 16.58 11.65 -4.57
CA MET A 245 16.71 12.17 -3.20
C MET A 245 15.36 12.44 -2.56
N PHE A 246 14.40 13.01 -3.30
CA PHE A 246 13.03 13.18 -2.86
C PHE A 246 12.40 11.82 -2.47
N GLY A 247 12.51 10.82 -3.36
CA GLY A 247 12.00 9.47 -3.11
C GLY A 247 12.62 8.82 -1.87
N LEU A 248 13.96 8.94 -1.70
CA LEU A 248 14.64 8.41 -0.51
C LEU A 248 14.18 9.09 0.78
N SER A 249 14.14 10.43 0.80
CA SER A 249 13.71 11.17 1.99
C SER A 249 12.28 10.81 2.41
N CYS A 250 11.35 10.74 1.46
CA CYS A 250 9.98 10.32 1.73
C CYS A 250 9.90 8.86 2.19
N ALA A 251 10.67 7.95 1.56
CA ALA A 251 10.73 6.55 1.96
C ALA A 251 11.29 6.38 3.39
N CYS A 252 12.33 7.16 3.78
CA CYS A 252 12.84 7.15 5.16
C CYS A 252 11.75 7.51 6.17
N VAL A 253 11.00 8.58 5.93
CA VAL A 253 9.91 9.01 6.82
C VAL A 253 8.81 7.95 6.90
N MET A 254 8.42 7.36 5.76
CA MET A 254 7.41 6.30 5.73
C MET A 254 7.89 5.03 6.42
N ALA A 255 9.17 4.66 6.30
CA ALA A 255 9.73 3.50 6.99
C ALA A 255 9.74 3.69 8.51
N LEU A 256 10.17 4.86 9.00
CA LEU A 256 10.09 5.19 10.42
C LEU A 256 8.63 5.18 10.91
N GLY A 257 7.69 5.77 10.15
CA GLY A 257 6.26 5.73 10.46
C GLY A 257 5.71 4.31 10.50
N ALA A 258 6.09 3.45 9.54
CA ALA A 258 5.69 2.04 9.54
C ALA A 258 6.22 1.31 10.79
N MET A 259 7.45 1.59 11.23
CA MET A 259 8.00 1.00 12.46
C MET A 259 7.37 1.60 13.74
N ALA A 260 6.92 2.85 13.70
CA ALA A 260 6.16 3.45 14.79
C ALA A 260 4.82 2.74 15.05
N SER A 261 4.28 2.00 14.07
CA SER A 261 3.12 1.13 14.25
C SER A 261 3.40 -0.09 15.13
N ARG A 262 4.65 -0.53 15.29
CA ARG A 262 5.10 -1.64 16.14
C ARG A 262 4.47 -2.99 15.76
N THR A 263 4.02 -3.17 14.51
CA THR A 263 3.28 -4.34 14.06
C THR A 263 4.13 -5.28 13.21
N ASP A 264 3.90 -6.59 13.36
CA ASP A 264 4.53 -7.62 12.53
C ASP A 264 4.21 -7.40 11.05
N SER A 265 2.97 -7.03 10.74
CA SER A 265 2.49 -6.79 9.38
C SER A 265 3.23 -5.65 8.68
N ALA A 266 3.48 -4.54 9.38
CA ALA A 266 4.24 -3.41 8.84
C ALA A 266 5.71 -3.76 8.61
N LEU A 267 6.34 -4.46 9.56
CA LEU A 267 7.72 -4.92 9.45
C LEU A 267 7.88 -5.87 8.26
N ILE A 268 7.09 -6.94 8.19
CA ILE A 268 7.13 -7.92 7.10
C ILE A 268 6.86 -7.22 5.76
N GLY A 269 5.83 -6.39 5.69
CA GLY A 269 5.45 -5.70 4.47
C GLY A 269 6.52 -4.74 3.95
N LEU A 270 7.21 -4.00 4.83
CA LEU A 270 8.29 -3.10 4.47
C LEU A 270 9.45 -3.88 3.82
N HIS A 271 9.86 -5.00 4.42
CA HIS A 271 10.92 -5.85 3.88
C HIS A 271 10.53 -6.53 2.56
N LEU A 272 9.27 -6.98 2.43
CA LEU A 272 8.74 -7.52 1.18
C LEU A 272 8.72 -6.49 0.05
N ALA A 273 8.38 -5.23 0.35
CA ALA A 273 8.43 -4.14 -0.61
C ALA A 273 9.86 -3.89 -1.11
N CYS A 274 10.85 -3.84 -0.20
CA CYS A 274 12.27 -3.71 -0.56
C CYS A 274 12.77 -4.91 -1.37
N PHE A 275 12.40 -6.13 -0.96
CA PHE A 275 12.70 -7.35 -1.70
C PHE A 275 12.15 -7.31 -3.14
N ALA A 276 10.90 -6.91 -3.31
CA ALA A 276 10.27 -6.81 -4.63
C ALA A 276 10.99 -5.78 -5.53
N LEU A 277 11.35 -4.61 -4.99
CA LEU A 277 12.11 -3.59 -5.72
C LEU A 277 13.50 -4.10 -6.11
N LEU A 278 14.20 -4.83 -5.21
CA LEU A 278 15.47 -5.47 -5.53
C LEU A 278 15.31 -6.53 -6.61
N ALA A 279 14.30 -7.38 -6.53
CA ALA A 279 14.07 -8.46 -7.50
C ALA A 279 13.90 -7.93 -8.94
N ILE A 280 13.28 -6.76 -9.08
CA ILE A 280 13.06 -6.16 -10.40
C ILE A 280 14.15 -5.15 -10.82
N SER A 281 15.15 -4.89 -9.99
CA SER A 281 16.25 -3.94 -10.25
C SER A 281 17.37 -4.51 -11.15
N GLY A 282 17.33 -5.80 -11.48
CA GLY A 282 18.33 -6.46 -12.33
C GLY A 282 18.51 -5.79 -13.69
N GLY A 283 19.68 -5.99 -14.30
CA GLY A 283 20.10 -5.35 -15.56
C GLY A 283 20.99 -4.13 -15.36
N SER A 284 21.05 -3.56 -14.14
CA SER A 284 21.88 -2.40 -13.80
C SER A 284 22.43 -2.52 -12.37
N LEU A 285 23.77 -2.62 -12.24
CA LEU A 285 24.42 -2.67 -10.91
C LEU A 285 24.14 -1.41 -10.06
N PRO A 286 24.17 -0.17 -10.61
CA PRO A 286 23.77 1.01 -9.85
C PRO A 286 22.31 0.96 -9.33
N THR A 287 21.37 0.47 -10.14
CA THR A 287 19.98 0.33 -9.72
C THR A 287 19.84 -0.71 -8.61
N MET A 288 20.54 -1.84 -8.72
CA MET A 288 20.61 -2.84 -7.64
C MET A 288 21.20 -2.25 -6.36
N ALA A 289 22.28 -1.44 -6.47
CA ALA A 289 22.86 -0.75 -5.32
C ALA A 289 21.85 0.20 -4.64
N HIS A 290 21.08 0.96 -5.41
CA HIS A 290 20.01 1.81 -4.84
C HIS A 290 18.96 0.99 -4.11
N ALA A 291 18.52 -0.15 -4.67
CA ALA A 291 17.54 -1.03 -4.02
C ALA A 291 18.08 -1.62 -2.70
N LEU A 292 19.37 -2.02 -2.67
CA LEU A 292 20.04 -2.50 -1.46
C LEU A 292 20.19 -1.40 -0.40
N VAL A 293 20.51 -0.16 -0.79
CA VAL A 293 20.55 1.00 0.13
C VAL A 293 19.17 1.30 0.70
N LEU A 294 18.11 1.25 -0.12
CA LEU A 294 16.75 1.42 0.35
C LEU A 294 16.38 0.35 1.39
N TRP A 295 16.76 -0.90 1.14
CA TRP A 295 16.50 -1.99 2.07
C TRP A 295 17.31 -1.85 3.36
N ALA A 296 18.58 -1.47 3.27
CA ALA A 296 19.41 -1.18 4.44
C ALA A 296 18.81 -0.07 5.32
N MET A 297 18.30 1.00 4.69
CA MET A 297 17.59 2.07 5.39
C MET A 297 16.31 1.55 6.07
N ALA A 298 15.55 0.67 5.42
CA ALA A 298 14.37 0.05 6.01
C ALA A 298 14.73 -0.85 7.22
N CYS A 299 15.86 -1.57 7.16
CA CYS A 299 16.39 -2.33 8.29
C CYS A 299 16.79 -1.41 9.47
N ALA A 300 17.41 -0.28 9.19
CA ALA A 300 17.80 0.69 10.21
C ALA A 300 16.60 1.41 10.86
N ALA A 301 15.44 1.44 10.19
CA ALA A 301 14.26 2.13 10.70
C ALA A 301 13.73 1.50 12.00
N LEU A 302 13.83 0.18 12.20
CA LEU A 302 13.38 -0.50 13.41
C LEU A 302 14.20 -0.06 14.64
N PRO A 303 15.53 -0.25 14.69
CA PRO A 303 16.30 0.12 15.88
C PRO A 303 16.23 1.63 16.14
N VAL A 304 16.25 2.47 15.10
CA VAL A 304 16.08 3.93 15.25
C VAL A 304 14.73 4.23 15.90
N MET A 305 13.65 3.60 15.45
CA MET A 305 12.32 3.84 16.01
C MET A 305 12.18 3.31 17.43
N CYS A 306 12.79 2.16 17.76
CA CYS A 306 12.80 1.64 19.13
C CYS A 306 13.48 2.63 20.11
N VAL A 307 14.60 3.23 19.71
CA VAL A 307 15.28 4.27 20.51
C VAL A 307 14.39 5.50 20.63
N LEU A 308 13.77 5.98 19.55
CA LEU A 308 12.89 7.14 19.58
C LEU A 308 11.67 6.91 20.48
N LEU A 309 11.03 5.75 20.40
CA LEU A 309 9.87 5.40 21.25
C LEU A 309 10.22 5.36 22.75
N GLY A 310 11.50 5.12 23.11
CA GLY A 310 11.97 5.25 24.49
C GLY A 310 11.84 6.67 25.06
N PHE A 311 11.79 7.69 24.19
CA PHE A 311 11.55 9.10 24.58
C PHE A 311 10.08 9.52 24.48
N SER A 312 9.17 8.62 24.04
CA SER A 312 7.74 8.92 23.93
C SER A 312 7.12 9.11 25.31
N THR A 313 6.27 10.12 25.44
CA THR A 313 5.51 10.36 26.69
C THR A 313 4.46 9.28 26.96
N PHE A 314 4.08 8.49 25.94
CA PHE A 314 3.10 7.40 26.06
C PHE A 314 3.74 6.04 26.37
N HIS A 315 5.07 5.93 26.34
CA HIS A 315 5.83 4.69 26.58
C HIS A 315 5.25 3.45 25.90
N PRO A 316 5.04 3.47 24.56
CA PRO A 316 4.40 2.38 23.86
C PRO A 316 5.25 1.10 23.90
N GLN A 317 4.63 -0.01 24.27
CA GLN A 317 5.31 -1.31 24.31
C GLN A 317 5.59 -1.84 22.91
N ILE A 318 6.77 -2.40 22.70
CA ILE A 318 7.16 -3.13 21.51
C ILE A 318 7.05 -4.62 21.82
N SER A 319 6.39 -5.37 20.96
CA SER A 319 6.13 -6.81 21.13
C SER A 319 6.24 -7.55 19.80
N GLY A 320 6.06 -8.86 19.81
CA GLY A 320 6.06 -9.70 18.62
C GLY A 320 7.40 -9.73 17.88
N LEU A 321 7.32 -9.85 16.55
CA LEU A 321 8.49 -9.92 15.68
C LEU A 321 9.40 -8.67 15.73
N PRO A 322 8.87 -7.43 15.81
CA PRO A 322 9.71 -6.25 15.98
C PRO A 322 10.60 -6.32 17.23
N LYS A 323 10.05 -6.77 18.37
CA LYS A 323 10.84 -6.93 19.60
C LYS A 323 11.93 -8.00 19.43
N LEU A 324 11.56 -9.16 18.91
CA LEU A 324 12.51 -10.27 18.70
C LEU A 324 13.68 -9.85 17.79
N LEU A 325 13.41 -9.17 16.68
CA LEU A 325 14.46 -8.73 15.76
C LEU A 325 15.32 -7.60 16.32
N PHE A 326 14.73 -6.73 17.16
CA PHE A 326 15.46 -5.69 17.85
C PHE A 326 16.42 -6.30 18.90
N ASP A 327 15.94 -7.22 19.74
CA ASP A 327 16.73 -7.88 20.78
C ASP A 327 17.88 -8.71 20.18
N LEU A 328 17.69 -9.30 18.99
CA LEU A 328 18.71 -10.05 18.26
C LEU A 328 19.66 -9.17 17.42
N HIS A 329 19.49 -7.85 17.42
CA HIS A 329 20.21 -6.91 16.54
C HIS A 329 20.20 -7.32 15.05
N ALA A 330 19.13 -8.03 14.64
CA ALA A 330 19.03 -8.58 13.29
C ALA A 330 18.88 -7.47 12.22
N GLY A 331 18.22 -6.35 12.57
CA GLY A 331 18.09 -5.19 11.69
C GLY A 331 19.42 -4.53 11.37
N GLU A 332 20.27 -4.34 12.40
CA GLU A 332 21.60 -3.74 12.26
C GLU A 332 22.55 -4.64 11.47
N ALA A 333 22.56 -5.94 11.77
CA ALA A 333 23.39 -6.92 11.05
C ALA A 333 23.01 -6.97 9.56
N LEU A 334 21.71 -7.05 9.26
CA LEU A 334 21.22 -7.05 7.88
C LEU A 334 21.50 -5.70 7.18
N CYS A 335 21.38 -4.58 7.88
CA CYS A 335 21.71 -3.26 7.34
C CYS A 335 23.18 -3.21 6.87
N VAL A 336 24.12 -3.65 7.72
CA VAL A 336 25.55 -3.68 7.38
C VAL A 336 25.81 -4.59 6.17
N LEU A 337 25.20 -5.78 6.14
CA LEU A 337 25.31 -6.71 5.01
C LEU A 337 24.82 -6.09 3.70
N LEU A 338 23.63 -5.46 3.73
CA LEU A 338 23.04 -4.84 2.55
C LEU A 338 23.86 -3.65 2.04
N LEU A 339 24.43 -2.84 2.94
CA LEU A 339 25.35 -1.76 2.56
C LEU A 339 26.65 -2.29 1.95
N ALA A 340 27.20 -3.39 2.49
CA ALA A 340 28.38 -4.06 1.91
C ALA A 340 28.09 -4.59 0.49
N LEU A 341 26.90 -5.21 0.30
CA LEU A 341 26.45 -5.67 -1.02
C LEU A 341 26.23 -4.50 -1.99
N ALA A 342 25.66 -3.38 -1.52
CA ALA A 342 25.51 -2.17 -2.32
C ALA A 342 26.87 -1.60 -2.76
N ALA A 343 27.83 -1.52 -1.84
CA ALA A 343 29.21 -1.11 -2.14
C ALA A 343 29.87 -2.05 -3.16
N ALA A 344 29.68 -3.36 -3.03
CA ALA A 344 30.15 -4.35 -3.99
C ALA A 344 29.55 -4.15 -5.39
N CYS A 345 28.24 -3.88 -5.48
CA CYS A 345 27.59 -3.54 -6.76
C CYS A 345 28.21 -2.29 -7.41
N VAL A 346 28.46 -1.22 -6.63
CA VAL A 346 29.10 0.00 -7.12
C VAL A 346 30.53 -0.28 -7.58
N TRP A 347 31.30 -1.05 -6.81
CA TRP A 347 32.66 -1.43 -7.16
C TRP A 347 32.72 -2.28 -8.44
N LEU A 348 31.82 -3.27 -8.60
CA LEU A 348 31.71 -4.06 -9.82
C LEU A 348 31.33 -3.21 -11.03
N ALA A 349 30.41 -2.24 -10.84
CA ALA A 349 30.02 -1.29 -11.88
C ALA A 349 31.21 -0.45 -12.35
N ARG A 350 32.02 0.07 -11.41
CA ARG A 350 33.25 0.83 -11.73
C ARG A 350 34.29 -0.02 -12.48
N ARG A 351 34.28 -1.35 -12.30
CA ARG A 351 35.12 -2.31 -13.04
C ARG A 351 34.53 -2.76 -14.38
N GLY A 352 33.44 -2.14 -14.84
CA GLY A 352 32.78 -2.47 -16.10
C GLY A 352 32.07 -3.83 -16.11
N ARG A 353 31.85 -4.45 -14.95
CA ARG A 353 31.11 -5.71 -14.88
C ARG A 353 29.62 -5.50 -15.16
N LYS A 354 29.02 -6.42 -15.90
CA LYS A 354 27.60 -6.37 -16.24
C LYS A 354 26.74 -6.97 -15.11
N ALA A 355 25.61 -6.35 -14.84
CA ALA A 355 24.61 -6.92 -13.94
C ALA A 355 23.95 -8.16 -14.56
N PRO A 356 23.49 -9.13 -13.76
CA PRO A 356 22.61 -10.18 -14.25
C PRO A 356 21.32 -9.55 -14.79
N GLY A 357 20.79 -10.11 -15.88
CA GLY A 357 19.58 -9.59 -16.50
C GLY A 357 18.39 -9.64 -15.55
N ARG A 358 17.46 -8.68 -15.68
CA ARG A 358 16.30 -8.51 -14.79
C ARG A 358 15.48 -9.80 -14.61
N ARG A 359 15.15 -10.52 -15.70
CA ARG A 359 14.40 -11.78 -15.62
C ARG A 359 15.12 -12.82 -14.78
N LYS A 360 16.44 -12.94 -14.95
CA LYS A 360 17.27 -13.86 -14.17
C LYS A 360 17.31 -13.48 -12.70
N THR A 361 17.54 -12.19 -12.39
CA THR A 361 17.52 -11.68 -11.01
C THR A 361 16.18 -11.94 -10.34
N ALA A 362 15.08 -11.58 -10.98
CA ALA A 362 13.73 -11.81 -10.46
C ALA A 362 13.46 -13.31 -10.26
N ALA A 363 13.76 -14.16 -11.25
CA ALA A 363 13.55 -15.60 -11.15
C ALA A 363 14.33 -16.20 -9.97
N VAL A 364 15.61 -15.88 -9.82
CA VAL A 364 16.45 -16.40 -8.72
C VAL A 364 15.89 -15.93 -7.37
N LEU A 365 15.64 -14.63 -7.20
CA LEU A 365 15.17 -14.10 -5.91
C LEU A 365 13.79 -14.64 -5.54
N PHE A 366 12.83 -14.67 -6.48
CA PHE A 366 11.50 -15.22 -6.19
C PHE A 366 11.54 -16.74 -5.96
N SER A 367 12.43 -17.49 -6.62
CA SER A 367 12.63 -18.91 -6.31
C SER A 367 13.23 -19.12 -4.93
N CYS A 368 14.22 -18.31 -4.52
CA CYS A 368 14.77 -18.33 -3.15
C CYS A 368 13.70 -17.98 -2.11
N PHE A 369 12.88 -16.95 -2.38
CA PHE A 369 11.75 -16.57 -1.51
C PHE A 369 10.74 -17.71 -1.38
N GLY A 370 10.34 -18.33 -2.50
CA GLY A 370 9.44 -19.47 -2.50
C GLY A 370 9.99 -20.65 -1.72
N LEU A 371 11.27 -20.99 -1.91
CA LEU A 371 11.94 -22.05 -1.16
C LEU A 371 11.98 -21.74 0.35
N ALA A 372 12.35 -20.51 0.73
CA ALA A 372 12.36 -20.09 2.13
C ALA A 372 10.95 -20.17 2.76
N THR A 373 9.92 -19.77 2.01
CA THR A 373 8.51 -19.88 2.45
C THR A 373 8.12 -21.36 2.63
N LEU A 374 8.47 -22.24 1.70
CA LEU A 374 8.19 -23.68 1.81
C LEU A 374 8.91 -24.31 3.00
N LEU A 375 10.17 -23.93 3.24
CA LEU A 375 10.94 -24.40 4.41
C LEU A 375 10.30 -23.92 5.72
N LEU A 376 9.86 -22.65 5.79
CA LEU A 376 9.16 -22.13 6.97
C LEU A 376 7.85 -22.87 7.22
N LEU A 377 7.02 -23.05 6.17
CA LEU A 377 5.77 -23.82 6.28
C LEU A 377 6.02 -25.27 6.68
N GLY A 378 7.03 -25.92 6.10
CA GLY A 378 7.44 -27.27 6.49
C GLY A 378 7.88 -27.37 7.96
N THR A 379 8.63 -26.37 8.45
CA THR A 379 9.03 -26.26 9.85
C THR A 379 7.81 -26.06 10.77
N MET A 380 6.87 -25.22 10.36
CA MET A 380 5.61 -25.03 11.11
C MET A 380 4.80 -26.32 11.18
N VAL A 381 4.64 -27.03 10.07
CA VAL A 381 3.95 -28.33 10.05
C VAL A 381 4.67 -29.32 10.95
N TYR A 382 5.99 -29.41 10.88
CA TYR A 382 6.79 -30.31 11.70
C TYR A 382 6.54 -30.08 13.21
N PHE A 383 6.65 -28.85 13.70
CA PHE A 383 6.44 -28.54 15.12
C PHE A 383 4.96 -28.53 15.54
N SER A 384 4.03 -28.46 14.60
CA SER A 384 2.59 -28.53 14.91
C SER A 384 2.02 -29.94 14.92
N VAL A 385 2.67 -30.90 14.19
CA VAL A 385 2.12 -32.26 13.99
C VAL A 385 3.08 -33.34 14.51
N VAL A 386 4.40 -33.18 14.29
CA VAL A 386 5.38 -34.25 14.56
C VAL A 386 6.03 -34.05 15.93
N ASP A 387 6.61 -32.88 16.20
CA ASP A 387 7.35 -32.59 17.44
C ASP A 387 6.60 -31.51 18.26
N THR A 388 5.39 -31.87 18.69
CA THR A 388 4.48 -30.94 19.41
C THR A 388 4.95 -30.60 20.82
N GLY A 389 5.80 -31.45 21.43
CA GLY A 389 6.29 -31.30 22.80
C GLY A 389 7.55 -30.46 22.96
N ARG A 390 8.22 -30.09 21.87
CA ARG A 390 9.48 -29.37 21.93
C ARG A 390 9.30 -27.95 22.49
N ASN A 391 10.15 -27.60 23.46
CA ASN A 391 10.17 -26.22 23.96
C ASN A 391 10.87 -25.31 22.93
N LEU A 392 10.10 -24.42 22.30
CA LEU A 392 10.57 -23.46 21.30
C LEU A 392 10.74 -22.05 21.89
N GLY A 393 10.46 -21.85 23.19
CA GLY A 393 10.47 -20.53 23.80
C GLY A 393 9.54 -19.55 23.08
N GLU A 394 9.98 -18.32 22.88
CA GLU A 394 9.20 -17.26 22.18
C GLU A 394 8.92 -17.60 20.70
N ALA A 395 9.77 -18.43 20.07
CA ALA A 395 9.58 -18.85 18.69
C ALA A 395 8.35 -19.77 18.50
N ALA A 396 7.79 -20.33 19.57
CA ALA A 396 6.58 -21.16 19.50
C ALA A 396 5.41 -20.40 18.86
N SER A 397 5.24 -19.12 19.17
CA SER A 397 4.17 -18.27 18.61
C SER A 397 4.26 -18.06 17.09
N PHE A 398 5.38 -18.39 16.47
CA PHE A 398 5.59 -18.29 15.02
C PHE A 398 5.72 -19.67 14.35
N LEU A 399 6.29 -20.66 15.02
CA LEU A 399 6.65 -21.94 14.44
C LEU A 399 5.67 -23.09 14.78
N ARG A 400 4.78 -22.92 15.77
CA ARG A 400 3.74 -23.90 16.10
C ARG A 400 2.37 -23.35 15.81
N PHE A 401 1.63 -23.96 14.88
CA PHE A 401 0.28 -23.53 14.53
C PHE A 401 -0.72 -24.15 15.52
N ASP A 402 -1.11 -23.35 16.50
CA ASP A 402 -2.12 -23.63 17.51
C ASP A 402 -2.98 -22.38 17.78
N ASP A 403 -3.84 -22.42 18.77
CA ASP A 403 -4.71 -21.27 19.11
C ASP A 403 -3.91 -20.01 19.47
N SER A 404 -2.68 -20.11 19.96
CA SER A 404 -1.83 -18.97 20.32
C SER A 404 -1.05 -18.39 19.13
N TRP A 405 -0.98 -19.09 18.01
CA TRP A 405 -0.18 -18.71 16.85
C TRP A 405 -0.48 -17.30 16.34
N GLY A 406 0.59 -16.56 16.06
CA GLY A 406 0.48 -15.25 15.41
C GLY A 406 -0.39 -14.24 16.19
N SER A 407 -0.25 -14.18 17.51
CA SER A 407 -1.08 -13.33 18.38
C SER A 407 -2.58 -13.68 18.26
N LEU A 408 -2.91 -14.94 18.47
CA LEU A 408 -4.25 -15.53 18.42
C LEU A 408 -4.89 -15.65 17.01
N ARG A 409 -4.12 -15.40 15.94
CA ARG A 409 -4.64 -15.63 14.57
C ARG A 409 -4.94 -17.11 14.34
N GLY A 410 -4.16 -18.04 14.91
CA GLY A 410 -4.43 -19.46 14.86
C GLY A 410 -5.80 -19.81 15.42
N PHE A 411 -6.19 -19.22 16.56
CA PHE A 411 -7.52 -19.35 17.13
C PHE A 411 -8.63 -18.95 16.13
N ALA A 412 -8.50 -17.78 15.53
CA ALA A 412 -9.49 -17.29 14.57
C ALA A 412 -9.54 -18.15 13.29
N TRP A 413 -8.39 -18.59 12.76
CA TRP A 413 -8.32 -19.38 11.52
C TRP A 413 -8.89 -20.78 11.69
N ILE A 414 -8.60 -21.45 12.81
CA ILE A 414 -9.15 -22.79 13.10
C ILE A 414 -10.67 -22.73 13.15
N ARG A 415 -11.24 -21.72 13.82
CA ARG A 415 -12.72 -21.56 13.92
C ARG A 415 -13.34 -21.17 12.57
N ALA A 416 -12.69 -20.29 11.82
CA ALA A 416 -13.13 -19.92 10.49
C ALA A 416 -13.16 -21.11 9.51
N MET A 417 -12.15 -21.98 9.57
CA MET A 417 -12.11 -23.20 8.75
C MET A 417 -13.16 -24.23 9.18
N ARG A 418 -13.43 -24.37 10.48
CA ARG A 418 -14.52 -25.19 10.99
C ARG A 418 -15.89 -24.67 10.50
N ALA A 419 -16.14 -23.36 10.67
CA ALA A 419 -17.35 -22.72 10.20
C ALA A 419 -17.57 -22.91 8.69
N PHE A 420 -16.51 -22.85 7.90
CA PHE A 420 -16.57 -23.15 6.47
C PHE A 420 -16.83 -24.63 6.20
N ALA A 421 -16.20 -25.55 6.94
CA ALA A 421 -16.40 -27.00 6.78
C ALA A 421 -17.85 -27.42 7.06
N ASP A 422 -18.48 -26.84 8.08
CA ASP A 422 -19.86 -27.12 8.50
C ASP A 422 -20.91 -26.42 7.63
N ALA A 423 -20.51 -25.42 6.84
CA ALA A 423 -21.43 -24.67 5.97
C ALA A 423 -22.03 -25.56 4.88
N GLY A 424 -23.30 -25.31 4.53
CA GLY A 424 -23.97 -25.99 3.42
C GLY A 424 -23.36 -25.69 2.05
N PRO A 425 -23.58 -26.54 1.03
CA PRO A 425 -22.93 -26.39 -0.29
C PRO A 425 -23.12 -25.03 -0.95
N VAL A 426 -24.31 -24.45 -0.84
CA VAL A 426 -24.61 -23.12 -1.42
C VAL A 426 -23.83 -22.01 -0.69
N GLN A 427 -23.70 -22.09 0.63
CA GLN A 427 -22.92 -21.13 1.40
C GLN A 427 -21.42 -21.29 1.14
N LYS A 428 -20.91 -22.51 0.96
CA LYS A 428 -19.53 -22.76 0.54
C LYS A 428 -19.21 -22.10 -0.79
N LEU A 429 -20.13 -22.13 -1.76
CA LEU A 429 -19.90 -21.53 -3.08
C LEU A 429 -20.03 -20.00 -3.09
N PHE A 430 -21.06 -19.46 -2.42
CA PHE A 430 -21.46 -18.06 -2.55
C PHE A 430 -21.30 -17.24 -1.27
N GLY A 431 -20.87 -17.85 -0.17
CA GLY A 431 -20.66 -17.19 1.12
C GLY A 431 -21.91 -16.98 1.96
N ALA A 432 -21.72 -16.40 3.12
CA ALA A 432 -22.78 -16.09 4.09
C ALA A 432 -23.38 -14.68 3.93
N GLY A 433 -22.76 -13.82 3.12
CA GLY A 433 -23.06 -12.40 2.98
C GLY A 433 -21.89 -11.53 3.47
N MET A 434 -21.68 -10.38 2.82
CA MET A 434 -20.59 -9.45 3.19
C MET A 434 -20.75 -8.99 4.64
N GLU A 435 -19.62 -8.81 5.35
CA GLU A 435 -19.54 -8.35 6.74
C GLU A 435 -20.30 -9.21 7.79
N LEU A 436 -20.83 -10.37 7.43
CA LEU A 436 -21.51 -11.28 8.37
C LEU A 436 -20.56 -12.26 9.06
N THR A 437 -19.27 -12.02 9.04
CA THR A 437 -18.24 -12.89 9.64
C THR A 437 -18.50 -13.15 11.11
N LEU A 438 -18.84 -12.11 11.87
CA LEU A 438 -19.15 -12.27 13.29
C LEU A 438 -20.32 -13.24 13.51
N ARG A 439 -21.42 -13.11 12.72
CA ARG A 439 -22.56 -14.03 12.77
C ARG A 439 -22.14 -15.47 12.47
N VAL A 440 -21.25 -15.66 11.49
CA VAL A 440 -20.76 -16.99 11.09
C VAL A 440 -19.85 -17.59 12.16
N LEU A 441 -19.02 -16.79 12.82
CA LEU A 441 -18.04 -17.27 13.79
C LEU A 441 -18.61 -17.44 15.20
N THR A 442 -19.66 -16.70 15.59
CA THR A 442 -20.26 -16.73 16.92
C THR A 442 -20.50 -18.15 17.47
N PRO A 443 -21.06 -19.12 16.70
CA PRO A 443 -21.31 -20.47 17.20
C PRO A 443 -20.05 -21.28 17.55
N TYR A 444 -18.88 -20.83 17.08
CA TYR A 444 -17.61 -21.54 17.23
C TYR A 444 -16.71 -20.97 18.34
N PHE A 445 -17.23 -19.99 19.09
CA PHE A 445 -16.53 -19.41 20.23
C PHE A 445 -17.15 -19.94 21.53
N ASP A 446 -16.33 -20.63 22.32
CA ASP A 446 -16.74 -21.19 23.61
C ASP A 446 -16.99 -20.10 24.66
N ASP A 447 -16.32 -18.95 24.54
CA ASP A 447 -16.47 -17.79 25.42
C ASP A 447 -17.02 -16.57 24.65
N PRO A 448 -18.30 -16.20 24.87
CA PRO A 448 -18.89 -15.00 24.27
C PRO A 448 -18.18 -13.68 24.63
N SER A 449 -17.38 -13.64 25.70
CA SER A 449 -16.65 -12.44 26.11
C SER A 449 -15.54 -12.09 25.09
N MET A 450 -14.96 -13.07 24.43
CA MET A 450 -13.98 -12.88 23.36
C MET A 450 -14.59 -12.16 22.14
N LEU A 451 -15.89 -12.35 21.88
CA LEU A 451 -16.62 -11.64 20.83
C LEU A 451 -16.99 -10.21 21.24
N ARG A 452 -17.46 -10.05 22.50
CA ARG A 452 -17.91 -8.74 23.04
C ARG A 452 -16.75 -7.77 23.26
N GLY A 453 -15.53 -8.27 23.49
CA GLY A 453 -14.31 -7.47 23.58
C GLY A 453 -13.80 -6.91 22.26
N GLY A 454 -14.46 -7.21 21.13
CA GLY A 454 -14.05 -6.74 19.79
C GLY A 454 -12.77 -7.40 19.25
N VAL A 455 -12.28 -8.46 19.92
CA VAL A 455 -10.99 -9.08 19.61
C VAL A 455 -11.05 -9.86 18.29
N PHE A 456 -12.22 -10.49 17.97
CA PHE A 456 -12.34 -11.34 16.77
C PHE A 456 -13.62 -11.10 15.97
N ASN A 457 -13.79 -9.93 15.43
CA ASN A 457 -14.86 -9.67 14.47
C ASN A 457 -14.51 -10.09 13.03
N ASP A 458 -13.26 -10.57 12.79
CA ASP A 458 -12.82 -11.14 11.53
C ASP A 458 -11.61 -12.10 11.74
N PRO A 459 -11.30 -12.97 10.77
CA PRO A 459 -10.24 -13.96 10.90
C PRO A 459 -8.82 -13.37 10.75
N HIS A 460 -8.63 -12.06 10.64
CA HIS A 460 -7.32 -11.42 10.40
C HIS A 460 -6.56 -12.01 9.19
N CYS A 461 -7.33 -12.41 8.16
CA CYS A 461 -6.83 -12.97 6.91
C CYS A 461 -7.87 -12.66 5.82
N GLN A 462 -7.53 -11.76 4.90
CA GLN A 462 -8.51 -11.27 3.93
C GLN A 462 -9.03 -12.35 2.96
N PRO A 463 -8.22 -13.29 2.42
CA PRO A 463 -8.77 -14.40 1.65
C PRO A 463 -9.74 -15.29 2.46
N LEU A 464 -9.43 -15.53 3.74
CA LEU A 464 -10.31 -16.32 4.61
C LEU A 464 -11.61 -15.56 4.93
N GLN A 465 -11.52 -14.24 5.12
CA GLN A 465 -12.68 -13.36 5.22
C GLN A 465 -13.57 -13.48 3.97
N MET A 466 -12.96 -13.39 2.76
CA MET A 466 -13.71 -13.53 1.50
C MET A 466 -14.30 -14.94 1.33
N LEU A 467 -13.61 -15.98 1.82
CA LEU A 467 -14.12 -17.35 1.80
C LEU A 467 -15.42 -17.50 2.61
N LEU A 468 -15.47 -16.93 3.81
CA LEU A 468 -16.65 -16.98 4.67
C LEU A 468 -17.80 -16.13 4.14
N THR A 469 -17.48 -14.93 3.65
CA THR A 469 -18.49 -13.91 3.30
C THR A 469 -18.96 -13.98 1.86
N CYS A 470 -18.08 -14.29 0.91
CA CYS A 470 -18.37 -14.35 -0.54
C CYS A 470 -18.17 -15.75 -1.13
N GLY A 471 -17.82 -16.76 -0.32
CA GLY A 471 -17.65 -18.15 -0.71
C GLY A 471 -16.41 -18.42 -1.58
N LEU A 472 -16.30 -19.65 -2.06
CA LEU A 472 -15.19 -20.08 -2.93
C LEU A 472 -15.08 -19.24 -4.20
N LEU A 473 -16.20 -18.86 -4.82
CA LEU A 473 -16.21 -18.09 -6.06
C LEU A 473 -15.70 -16.66 -5.82
N GLY A 474 -16.15 -16.01 -4.73
CA GLY A 474 -15.68 -14.68 -4.37
C GLY A 474 -14.20 -14.66 -3.97
N MET A 475 -13.77 -15.62 -3.13
CA MET A 475 -12.37 -15.77 -2.75
C MET A 475 -11.49 -16.04 -3.97
N ALA A 476 -11.87 -16.96 -4.85
CA ALA A 476 -11.11 -17.28 -6.04
C ALA A 476 -10.96 -16.07 -6.97
N ALA A 477 -12.06 -15.35 -7.26
CA ALA A 477 -12.03 -14.14 -8.07
C ALA A 477 -11.12 -13.06 -7.45
N PHE A 478 -11.17 -12.89 -6.14
CA PHE A 478 -10.34 -11.96 -5.38
C PHE A 478 -8.85 -12.31 -5.47
N VAL A 479 -8.47 -13.56 -5.19
CA VAL A 479 -7.07 -14.02 -5.24
C VAL A 479 -6.53 -13.97 -6.67
N LEU A 480 -7.32 -14.40 -7.64
CA LEU A 480 -6.93 -14.34 -9.05
C LEU A 480 -6.80 -12.90 -9.56
N PHE A 481 -7.62 -11.97 -9.08
CA PHE A 481 -7.47 -10.54 -9.37
C PHE A 481 -6.10 -10.02 -8.93
N TYR A 482 -5.64 -10.38 -7.74
CA TYR A 482 -4.30 -10.01 -7.26
C TYR A 482 -3.20 -10.64 -8.08
N ALA A 483 -3.28 -11.94 -8.32
CA ALA A 483 -2.30 -12.66 -9.13
C ALA A 483 -2.19 -12.06 -10.54
N ALA A 484 -3.32 -11.80 -11.20
CA ALA A 484 -3.35 -11.18 -12.51
C ALA A 484 -2.76 -9.76 -12.52
N THR A 485 -3.01 -8.97 -11.46
CA THR A 485 -2.42 -7.64 -11.30
C THR A 485 -0.90 -7.74 -11.15
N LEU A 486 -0.41 -8.61 -10.27
CA LEU A 486 1.03 -8.83 -10.06
C LEU A 486 1.73 -9.27 -11.36
N VAL A 487 1.18 -10.27 -12.05
CA VAL A 487 1.74 -10.75 -13.32
C VAL A 487 1.77 -9.63 -14.35
N THR A 488 0.66 -8.88 -14.50
CA THR A 488 0.58 -7.77 -15.44
C THR A 488 1.64 -6.69 -15.14
N LEU A 489 1.77 -6.28 -13.88
CA LEU A 489 2.74 -5.26 -13.48
C LEU A 489 4.18 -5.77 -13.62
N LEU A 490 4.48 -7.01 -13.22
CA LEU A 490 5.81 -7.61 -13.32
C LEU A 490 6.30 -7.67 -14.77
N HIS A 491 5.45 -8.07 -15.69
CA HIS A 491 5.80 -8.15 -17.12
C HIS A 491 6.16 -6.78 -17.71
N HIS A 492 5.51 -5.72 -17.24
CA HIS A 492 5.63 -4.38 -17.83
C HIS A 492 6.49 -3.40 -16.99
N ALA A 493 6.90 -3.75 -15.78
CA ALA A 493 7.76 -2.90 -14.94
C ALA A 493 9.16 -2.76 -15.57
N ARG A 494 9.31 -1.93 -16.61
CA ARG A 494 10.56 -1.68 -17.35
C ARG A 494 11.25 -0.43 -16.80
N HIS A 495 11.82 -0.50 -15.58
CA HIS A 495 12.52 0.63 -14.95
C HIS A 495 11.70 1.94 -14.82
N ASP A 496 10.39 1.86 -15.03
CA ASP A 496 9.48 2.97 -14.74
C ASP A 496 9.26 3.04 -13.23
N PRO A 497 9.58 4.18 -12.57
CA PRO A 497 9.48 4.29 -11.11
C PRO A 497 8.10 3.99 -10.56
N LEU A 498 7.03 4.40 -11.27
CA LEU A 498 5.65 4.18 -10.84
C LEU A 498 5.25 2.72 -10.97
N LEU A 499 5.55 2.09 -12.11
CA LEU A 499 5.20 0.67 -12.31
C LEU A 499 5.96 -0.25 -11.37
N CYS A 500 7.24 0.03 -11.15
CA CYS A 500 8.05 -0.72 -10.19
C CYS A 500 7.56 -0.53 -8.75
N GLY A 501 7.22 0.70 -8.37
CA GLY A 501 6.63 1.02 -7.08
C GLY A 501 5.26 0.36 -6.89
N ALA A 502 4.37 0.44 -7.89
CA ALA A 502 3.05 -0.20 -7.85
C ALA A 502 3.16 -1.74 -7.77
N PHE A 503 4.08 -2.36 -8.52
CA PHE A 503 4.34 -3.79 -8.41
C PHE A 503 4.75 -4.19 -6.99
N ALA A 504 5.74 -3.48 -6.42
CA ALA A 504 6.22 -3.77 -5.07
C ALA A 504 5.16 -3.52 -3.99
N SER A 505 4.32 -2.49 -4.17
CA SER A 505 3.17 -2.20 -3.31
C SER A 505 2.15 -3.34 -3.33
N VAL A 506 1.73 -3.78 -4.53
CA VAL A 506 0.78 -4.87 -4.70
C VAL A 506 1.35 -6.18 -4.14
N PHE A 507 2.63 -6.49 -4.40
CA PHE A 507 3.29 -7.68 -3.88
C PHE A 507 3.35 -7.69 -2.35
N ALA A 508 3.85 -6.63 -1.73
CA ALA A 508 3.98 -6.54 -0.27
C ALA A 508 2.62 -6.67 0.42
N TYR A 509 1.60 -5.93 -0.06
CA TYR A 509 0.27 -6.00 0.53
C TYR A 509 -0.42 -7.36 0.30
N SER A 510 -0.20 -8.01 -0.85
CA SER A 510 -0.76 -9.35 -1.12
C SER A 510 -0.29 -10.41 -0.11
N VAL A 511 0.88 -10.23 0.49
CA VAL A 511 1.34 -11.11 1.59
C VAL A 511 0.84 -10.61 2.94
N VAL A 512 0.89 -9.29 3.20
CA VAL A 512 0.43 -8.71 4.47
C VAL A 512 -1.06 -8.97 4.72
N MET A 513 -1.90 -8.95 3.69
CA MET A 513 -3.34 -9.25 3.82
C MET A 513 -3.65 -10.69 4.28
N LEU A 514 -2.67 -11.62 4.22
CA LEU A 514 -2.83 -12.97 4.77
C LEU A 514 -2.81 -12.98 6.30
N ILE A 515 -2.26 -11.95 6.93
CA ILE A 515 -2.08 -11.84 8.38
C ILE A 515 -2.67 -10.55 8.96
N ASN A 516 -3.50 -9.84 8.20
CA ASN A 516 -4.07 -8.56 8.65
C ASN A 516 -5.56 -8.43 8.34
N VAL A 517 -6.17 -7.48 9.03
CA VAL A 517 -7.60 -7.16 9.00
C VAL A 517 -7.94 -6.31 7.78
N THR A 518 -9.11 -6.54 7.22
CA THR A 518 -9.69 -5.70 6.16
C THR A 518 -10.26 -4.42 6.76
N GLN A 519 -9.87 -3.26 6.18
CA GLN A 519 -10.37 -1.94 6.59
C GLN A 519 -10.64 -1.05 5.37
N PRO A 520 -11.58 -0.10 5.47
CA PRO A 520 -11.98 0.74 4.34
C PRO A 520 -10.81 1.45 3.67
N ILE A 521 -9.95 2.09 4.45
CA ILE A 521 -8.80 2.83 3.89
C ILE A 521 -7.81 1.92 3.18
N LEU A 522 -7.62 0.68 3.65
CA LEU A 522 -6.70 -0.28 3.04
C LEU A 522 -7.25 -0.80 1.71
N ILE A 523 -8.55 -1.16 1.64
CA ILE A 523 -9.21 -1.59 0.40
C ILE A 523 -9.18 -0.46 -0.64
N ALA A 524 -9.59 0.74 -0.24
CA ALA A 524 -9.63 1.91 -1.09
C ALA A 524 -8.24 2.23 -1.68
N THR A 525 -7.20 2.23 -0.83
CA THR A 525 -5.82 2.46 -1.24
C THR A 525 -5.33 1.36 -2.17
N TYR A 526 -5.57 0.09 -1.82
CA TYR A 526 -5.06 -1.04 -2.58
C TYR A 526 -5.64 -1.12 -3.99
N PHE A 527 -6.98 -1.03 -4.13
CA PHE A 527 -7.62 -1.04 -5.46
C PHE A 527 -7.17 0.16 -6.29
N SER A 528 -6.96 1.32 -5.65
CA SER A 528 -6.47 2.51 -6.32
C SER A 528 -5.02 2.37 -6.80
N VAL A 529 -4.14 1.72 -6.03
CA VAL A 529 -2.74 1.44 -6.44
C VAL A 529 -2.71 0.42 -7.60
N CYS A 530 -3.55 -0.63 -7.55
CA CYS A 530 -3.70 -1.56 -8.67
C CYS A 530 -4.12 -0.83 -9.96
N ALA A 531 -5.13 0.03 -9.87
CA ALA A 531 -5.63 0.83 -10.98
C ALA A 531 -4.60 1.85 -11.48
N LEU A 532 -3.84 2.47 -10.57
CA LEU A 532 -2.76 3.41 -10.90
C LEU A 532 -1.66 2.73 -11.75
N GLY A 533 -1.28 1.50 -11.39
CA GLY A 533 -0.36 0.69 -12.18
C GLY A 533 -0.88 0.41 -13.58
N LEU A 534 -2.17 0.02 -13.73
CA LEU A 534 -2.79 -0.21 -15.04
C LEU A 534 -2.90 1.08 -15.87
N SER A 535 -3.19 2.22 -15.23
CA SER A 535 -3.22 3.55 -15.85
C SER A 535 -1.83 3.96 -16.38
N ALA A 536 -0.77 3.68 -15.63
CA ALA A 536 0.61 3.92 -16.06
C ALA A 536 0.98 3.07 -17.29
N LEU A 537 0.59 1.80 -17.32
CA LEU A 537 0.76 0.93 -18.51
C LEU A 537 0.04 1.47 -19.74
N ARG A 538 -1.14 2.01 -19.57
CA ARG A 538 -1.90 2.63 -20.66
C ARG A 538 -1.18 3.87 -21.19
N ALA A 539 -0.62 4.69 -20.31
CA ALA A 539 0.16 5.85 -20.69
C ALA A 539 1.40 5.47 -21.54
N GLN A 540 2.13 4.42 -21.17
CA GLN A 540 3.28 3.91 -21.93
C GLN A 540 2.90 3.43 -23.33
N ARG A 541 1.81 2.64 -23.48
CA ARG A 541 1.34 2.16 -24.78
C ARG A 541 0.89 3.29 -25.71
N SER A 542 0.32 4.35 -25.16
CA SER A 542 -0.10 5.50 -25.95
C SER A 542 1.06 6.39 -26.42
N SER A 543 2.20 6.38 -25.72
CA SER A 543 3.42 7.11 -26.12
C SER A 543 4.33 6.31 -27.04
N GLY A 544 4.29 4.98 -26.99
CA GLY A 544 5.14 4.08 -27.79
C GLY A 544 4.56 3.67 -29.16
N GLY A 545 3.37 4.15 -29.51
CA GLY A 545 2.71 3.83 -30.79
C GLY A 545 3.42 4.33 -32.05
N ASN A 546 4.60 4.95 -31.94
CA ASN A 546 5.43 5.40 -33.07
C ASN A 546 6.78 4.67 -33.21
N THR A 547 7.06 3.65 -32.42
CA THR A 547 8.26 2.85 -32.61
C THR A 547 7.86 1.42 -32.96
N HIS A 548 8.15 1.02 -34.20
CA HIS A 548 8.03 -0.34 -34.69
C HIS A 548 8.69 -1.32 -33.71
N GLU A 549 7.96 -2.34 -33.29
CA GLU A 549 8.53 -3.54 -32.71
C GLU A 549 9.41 -4.25 -33.74
N PRO A 550 10.62 -4.71 -33.39
CA PRO A 550 11.21 -5.84 -34.09
C PRO A 550 10.67 -7.16 -33.55
#